data_2f673157658b1c6f593a362237697a4a
#
_entry.id   2f673157658b1c6f593a362237697a4a
#
_cell.length_a   1.000
_cell.length_b   1.000
_cell.length_c   1.000
_cell.angle_alpha   90.00
_cell.angle_beta   90.00
_cell.angle_gamma   90.00
#
_symmetry.space_group_name_H-M   'P 1'
#
loop_
_entity.id
_entity.type
_entity.pdbx_description
1 polymer ?
#
loop_
_entity_poly.entity_id
_entity_poly.type
_entity_poly.pdbx_seq_one_letter_code
_entity_poly.pdbx_strand_id
1 'polypeptide(L)'
;MPVTPAPTFAKFQLIAGRLAVLWLVVLGAACESTPEVVPVDDPQRVWAEHERRLASIDQWTAIGKLGVQSAEDSWSAGIDWRQDRDHYRLRLSGPLGQGLMELRGSPQSVELRTADDDVYRAHTAEELMQAHAGWQVPLSGLRYWILGRPDPDAAVTGFDLDPGGRLAELHQLGWHIRYERYAEFDGVVLPTRLVLENARLRAKLALRTWRTGPDAT
;
A
#
# COMPACT_ATOMS: atom_id res chain seq x y z
N MET A 1 61.45 47.42 31.18
CA MET A 1 61.03 46.08 30.65
C MET A 1 59.60 46.20 30.13
N PRO A 2 59.37 46.15 28.83
CA PRO A 2 58.03 46.30 28.27
C PRO A 2 57.31 44.97 28.22
N VAL A 3 56.03 44.94 28.62
CA VAL A 3 55.13 43.83 28.60
C VAL A 3 54.47 43.75 27.20
N THR A 4 54.65 42.63 26.53
CA THR A 4 54.07 42.32 25.20
C THR A 4 52.59 41.89 25.35
N PRO A 5 51.63 42.40 24.60
CA PRO A 5 50.23 41.92 24.64
C PRO A 5 50.08 40.63 23.80
N ALA A 6 49.31 39.67 24.32
CA ALA A 6 48.96 38.41 23.69
C ALA A 6 47.98 38.59 22.51
N PRO A 7 47.98 37.74 21.46
CA PRO A 7 47.12 37.87 20.29
C PRO A 7 45.68 37.43 20.57
N THR A 8 44.76 38.18 20.02
CA THR A 8 43.30 38.08 20.15
C THR A 8 42.76 36.83 19.41
N PHE A 9 42.25 35.87 20.14
CA PHE A 9 41.61 34.63 19.61
C PHE A 9 40.18 34.84 19.07
N ALA A 10 39.71 36.09 18.94
CA ALA A 10 38.31 36.38 18.66
C ALA A 10 37.84 36.30 17.18
N LYS A 11 38.78 36.15 16.22
CA LYS A 11 38.38 36.16 14.78
C LYS A 11 38.20 34.76 14.16
N PHE A 12 38.56 33.67 14.81
CA PHE A 12 38.44 32.32 14.24
C PHE A 12 37.07 31.65 14.47
N GLN A 13 36.32 32.05 15.50
CA GLN A 13 35.02 31.47 15.82
C GLN A 13 33.87 31.94 14.91
N LEU A 14 33.98 33.09 14.28
CA LEU A 14 32.91 33.64 13.40
C LEU A 14 32.87 33.00 12.01
N ILE A 15 33.98 32.45 11.53
CA ILE A 15 34.05 31.81 10.21
C ILE A 15 33.57 30.36 10.27
N ALA A 16 33.85 29.63 11.36
CA ALA A 16 33.39 28.25 11.56
C ALA A 16 31.85 28.15 11.69
N GLY A 17 31.22 29.13 12.34
CA GLY A 17 29.77 29.18 12.51
C GLY A 17 28.99 29.41 11.21
N ARG A 18 29.55 30.22 10.28
CA ARG A 18 28.91 30.52 9.00
C ARG A 18 29.01 29.36 7.98
N LEU A 19 30.06 28.57 8.02
CA LEU A 19 30.20 27.39 7.20
C LEU A 19 29.32 26.24 7.68
N ALA A 20 29.10 26.07 8.98
CA ALA A 20 28.20 25.04 9.53
C ALA A 20 26.73 25.32 9.20
N VAL A 21 26.29 26.60 9.19
CA VAL A 21 24.91 26.97 8.81
C VAL A 21 24.68 26.77 7.31
N LEU A 22 25.69 27.03 6.46
CA LEU A 22 25.57 26.80 5.02
C LEU A 22 25.47 25.31 4.66
N TRP A 23 26.09 24.42 5.42
CA TRP A 23 26.00 22.96 5.24
C TRP A 23 24.65 22.39 5.68
N LEU A 24 23.99 22.99 6.66
CA LEU A 24 22.68 22.51 7.13
C LEU A 24 21.53 22.83 6.15
N VAL A 25 21.68 23.85 5.32
CA VAL A 25 20.64 24.26 4.33
C VAL A 25 20.66 23.37 3.07
N VAL A 26 21.78 22.71 2.76
CA VAL A 26 21.90 21.85 1.55
C VAL A 26 21.29 20.46 1.76
N LEU A 27 21.05 20.00 3.00
CA LEU A 27 20.48 18.69 3.32
C LEU A 27 18.94 18.64 3.26
N GLY A 28 18.25 19.76 3.00
CA GLY A 28 16.79 19.86 3.03
C GLY A 28 16.05 19.69 1.71
N ALA A 29 16.73 19.49 0.58
CA ALA A 29 16.11 19.42 -0.75
C ALA A 29 16.11 18.00 -1.33
N ALA A 30 15.78 16.99 -0.52
CA ALA A 30 15.31 15.72 -1.07
C ALA A 30 13.82 15.90 -1.46
N CYS A 31 13.56 16.55 -2.59
CA CYS A 31 12.27 16.50 -3.26
C CYS A 31 12.03 15.03 -3.61
N GLU A 32 11.11 14.36 -2.91
CA GLU A 32 10.49 13.14 -3.41
C GLU A 32 9.74 13.51 -4.69
N SER A 33 10.39 13.36 -5.83
CA SER A 33 9.75 13.51 -7.13
C SER A 33 8.71 12.41 -7.27
N THR A 34 7.44 12.78 -7.20
CA THR A 34 6.35 11.91 -7.61
C THR A 34 6.59 11.56 -9.08
N PRO A 35 6.61 10.27 -9.47
CA PRO A 35 6.77 9.90 -10.87
C PRO A 35 5.70 10.61 -11.70
N GLU A 36 6.13 11.43 -12.66
CA GLU A 36 5.22 12.12 -13.58
C GLU A 36 4.56 11.07 -14.47
N VAL A 37 3.23 11.06 -14.48
CA VAL A 37 2.46 10.18 -15.35
C VAL A 37 2.52 10.74 -16.76
N VAL A 38 3.12 9.99 -17.70
CA VAL A 38 3.17 10.37 -19.12
C VAL A 38 1.78 10.16 -19.71
N PRO A 39 1.12 11.23 -20.22
CA PRO A 39 -0.17 11.10 -20.87
C PRO A 39 -0.09 10.24 -22.13
N VAL A 40 -1.14 9.45 -22.39
CA VAL A 40 -1.30 8.65 -23.58
C VAL A 40 -2.43 9.21 -24.45
N ASP A 41 -2.36 9.02 -25.77
CA ASP A 41 -3.34 9.56 -26.71
C ASP A 41 -4.74 8.93 -26.54
N ASP A 42 -4.81 7.66 -26.13
CA ASP A 42 -6.06 6.91 -25.93
C ASP A 42 -6.02 6.13 -24.59
N PRO A 43 -6.37 6.77 -23.46
CA PRO A 43 -6.38 6.14 -22.16
C PRO A 43 -7.30 4.92 -22.08
N GLN A 44 -8.43 4.91 -22.80
CA GLN A 44 -9.38 3.82 -22.77
C GLN A 44 -8.82 2.55 -23.44
N ARG A 45 -8.13 2.69 -24.55
CA ARG A 45 -7.47 1.58 -25.22
C ARG A 45 -6.35 1.02 -24.36
N VAL A 46 -5.52 1.90 -23.78
CA VAL A 46 -4.44 1.49 -22.88
C VAL A 46 -4.99 0.77 -21.66
N TRP A 47 -6.07 1.28 -21.08
CA TRP A 47 -6.78 0.63 -19.99
C TRP A 47 -7.25 -0.78 -20.35
N ALA A 48 -7.92 -0.95 -21.49
CA ALA A 48 -8.41 -2.27 -21.90
C ALA A 48 -7.29 -3.30 -22.12
N GLU A 49 -6.11 -2.87 -22.57
CA GLU A 49 -4.93 -3.72 -22.69
C GLU A 49 -4.32 -4.05 -21.31
N HIS A 50 -4.25 -3.04 -20.44
CA HIS A 50 -3.72 -3.19 -19.07
C HIS A 50 -4.61 -4.11 -18.24
N GLU A 51 -5.93 -3.91 -18.26
CA GLU A 51 -6.90 -4.75 -17.55
C GLU A 51 -6.82 -6.22 -17.98
N ARG A 52 -6.70 -6.51 -19.28
CA ARG A 52 -6.51 -7.88 -19.78
C ARG A 52 -5.22 -8.50 -19.25
N ARG A 53 -4.14 -7.74 -19.16
CA ARG A 53 -2.87 -8.20 -18.57
C ARG A 53 -3.03 -8.49 -17.09
N LEU A 54 -3.65 -7.59 -16.33
CA LEU A 54 -3.94 -7.79 -14.91
C LEU A 54 -4.86 -9.01 -14.67
N ALA A 55 -5.82 -9.26 -15.59
CA ALA A 55 -6.72 -10.40 -15.51
C ALA A 55 -6.02 -11.76 -15.64
N SER A 56 -4.84 -11.80 -16.28
CA SER A 56 -4.03 -13.02 -16.40
C SER A 56 -3.16 -13.30 -15.17
N ILE A 57 -3.11 -12.38 -14.20
CA ILE A 57 -2.32 -12.56 -12.97
C ILE A 57 -3.20 -13.23 -11.92
N ASP A 58 -3.01 -14.52 -11.74
CA ASP A 58 -3.72 -15.34 -10.76
C ASP A 58 -2.82 -15.81 -9.60
N GLN A 59 -1.51 -15.62 -9.72
CA GLN A 59 -0.50 -15.89 -8.69
C GLN A 59 0.34 -14.64 -8.42
N TRP A 60 0.34 -14.20 -7.17
CA TRP A 60 1.10 -13.00 -6.79
C TRP A 60 1.37 -12.92 -5.28
N THR A 61 2.38 -12.16 -4.92
CA THR A 61 2.66 -11.74 -3.54
C THR A 61 2.75 -10.23 -3.47
N ALA A 62 2.07 -9.64 -2.48
CA ALA A 62 2.13 -8.22 -2.16
C ALA A 62 2.57 -8.01 -0.71
N ILE A 63 3.63 -7.22 -0.49
CA ILE A 63 4.15 -6.92 0.84
C ILE A 63 4.18 -5.41 1.05
N GLY A 64 3.72 -4.97 2.22
CA GLY A 64 3.66 -3.55 2.52
C GLY A 64 3.15 -3.21 3.90
N LYS A 65 2.41 -2.11 3.99
CA LYS A 65 1.75 -1.63 5.20
C LYS A 65 0.29 -1.33 4.91
N LEU A 66 -0.53 -1.63 5.90
CA LEU A 66 -1.95 -1.30 5.96
C LEU A 66 -2.17 -0.38 7.14
N GLY A 67 -2.84 0.75 6.91
CA GLY A 67 -3.37 1.61 7.96
C GLY A 67 -4.89 1.63 7.85
N VAL A 68 -5.59 1.50 8.96
CA VAL A 68 -7.05 1.51 9.03
C VAL A 68 -7.50 2.56 10.01
N GLN A 69 -8.52 3.29 9.65
CA GLN A 69 -9.14 4.33 10.44
C GLN A 69 -10.66 4.20 10.37
N SER A 70 -11.30 4.13 11.53
CA SER A 70 -12.75 4.24 11.73
C SER A 70 -13.08 5.42 12.64
N ALA A 71 -14.35 5.61 12.95
CA ALA A 71 -14.76 6.63 13.92
C ALA A 71 -14.31 6.31 15.36
N GLU A 72 -14.10 5.02 15.66
CA GLU A 72 -13.83 4.52 17.01
C GLU A 72 -12.35 4.21 17.24
N ASP A 73 -11.63 3.80 16.18
CA ASP A 73 -10.25 3.31 16.31
C ASP A 73 -9.41 3.59 15.07
N SER A 74 -8.07 3.63 15.28
CA SER A 74 -7.10 3.67 14.20
C SER A 74 -5.89 2.81 14.54
N TRP A 75 -5.44 2.00 13.57
CA TRP A 75 -4.30 1.12 13.74
C TRP A 75 -3.56 0.89 12.43
N SER A 76 -2.38 0.28 12.53
CA SER A 76 -1.57 -0.07 11.37
C SER A 76 -0.91 -1.42 11.56
N ALA A 77 -0.71 -2.14 10.44
CA ALA A 77 -0.04 -3.42 10.41
C ALA A 77 0.86 -3.56 9.18
N GLY A 78 1.87 -4.41 9.29
CA GLY A 78 2.51 -4.99 8.12
C GLY A 78 1.53 -5.93 7.42
N ILE A 79 1.55 -5.95 6.09
CA ILE A 79 0.78 -6.88 5.26
C ILE A 79 1.73 -7.72 4.41
N ASP A 80 1.53 -9.05 4.42
CA ASP A 80 2.12 -10.02 3.51
C ASP A 80 0.97 -10.87 2.97
N TRP A 81 0.59 -10.62 1.71
CA TRP A 81 -0.50 -11.31 1.05
C TRP A 81 0.04 -12.13 -0.11
N ARG A 82 -0.21 -13.42 -0.09
CA ARG A 82 0.08 -14.36 -1.17
C ARG A 82 -1.22 -14.90 -1.71
N GLN A 83 -1.36 -14.83 -3.00
CA GLN A 83 -2.51 -15.35 -3.77
C GLN A 83 -2.02 -16.41 -4.73
N ASP A 84 -2.68 -17.56 -4.76
CA ASP A 84 -2.52 -18.61 -5.75
C ASP A 84 -3.92 -19.04 -6.22
N ARG A 85 -4.38 -18.44 -7.31
CA ARG A 85 -5.74 -18.59 -7.83
C ARG A 85 -6.80 -18.29 -6.74
N ASP A 86 -7.53 -19.30 -6.31
CA ASP A 86 -8.56 -19.19 -5.25
C ASP A 86 -8.03 -19.51 -3.84
N HIS A 87 -6.74 -19.82 -3.71
CA HIS A 87 -6.10 -20.01 -2.41
C HIS A 87 -5.31 -18.76 -2.05
N TYR A 88 -5.37 -18.38 -0.79
CA TYR A 88 -4.59 -17.25 -0.33
C TYR A 88 -4.11 -17.39 1.11
N ARG A 89 -3.06 -16.66 1.42
CA ARG A 89 -2.56 -16.45 2.76
C ARG A 89 -2.30 -14.96 2.96
N LEU A 90 -3.05 -14.35 3.86
CA LEU A 90 -2.90 -12.97 4.28
C LEU A 90 -2.40 -12.93 5.71
N ARG A 91 -1.23 -12.34 5.93
CA ARG A 91 -0.63 -12.14 7.25
C ARG A 91 -0.63 -10.66 7.59
N LEU A 92 -1.13 -10.34 8.77
CA LEU A 92 -1.10 -9.01 9.35
C LEU A 92 -0.24 -9.04 10.60
N SER A 93 0.80 -8.20 10.64
CA SER A 93 1.71 -8.09 11.78
C SER A 93 1.68 -6.69 12.36
N GLY A 94 1.50 -6.58 13.67
CA GLY A 94 1.58 -5.32 14.38
C GLY A 94 2.99 -4.71 14.37
N PRO A 95 3.17 -3.52 14.94
CA PRO A 95 4.47 -2.90 15.13
C PRO A 95 5.42 -3.86 15.84
N LEU A 96 6.68 -3.95 15.36
CA LEU A 96 7.72 -4.85 15.88
C LEU A 96 7.41 -6.36 15.74
N GLY A 97 6.48 -6.75 14.84
CA GLY A 97 6.14 -8.15 14.59
C GLY A 97 5.25 -8.80 15.66
N GLN A 98 4.75 -8.03 16.61
CA GLN A 98 3.81 -8.52 17.63
C GLN A 98 2.40 -8.62 17.05
N GLY A 99 1.56 -9.52 17.62
CA GLY A 99 0.16 -9.62 17.22
C GLY A 99 -0.03 -10.10 15.79
N LEU A 100 0.56 -11.24 15.43
CA LEU A 100 0.36 -11.83 14.11
C LEU A 100 -1.05 -12.37 13.97
N MET A 101 -1.78 -11.92 12.96
CA MET A 101 -3.02 -12.52 12.50
C MET A 101 -2.78 -13.13 11.12
N GLU A 102 -3.14 -14.38 10.93
CA GLU A 102 -2.99 -15.06 9.64
C GLU A 102 -4.35 -15.59 9.17
N LEU A 103 -4.75 -15.17 7.97
CA LEU A 103 -5.95 -15.64 7.29
C LEU A 103 -5.52 -16.53 6.13
N ARG A 104 -6.06 -17.74 6.08
CA ARG A 104 -5.89 -18.69 4.97
C ARG A 104 -7.24 -19.00 4.36
N GLY A 105 -7.38 -18.75 3.08
CA GLY A 105 -8.60 -19.03 2.34
C GLY A 105 -8.42 -20.08 1.25
N SER A 106 -9.48 -20.83 1.04
CA SER A 106 -9.69 -21.74 -0.07
C SER A 106 -11.12 -21.57 -0.59
N PRO A 107 -11.51 -22.18 -1.73
CA PRO A 107 -12.89 -22.11 -2.21
C PRO A 107 -13.94 -22.70 -1.26
N GLN A 108 -13.52 -23.54 -0.32
CA GLN A 108 -14.44 -24.27 0.57
C GLN A 108 -14.49 -23.68 1.98
N SER A 109 -13.45 -23.00 2.44
CA SER A 109 -13.35 -22.53 3.82
C SER A 109 -12.27 -21.49 4.01
N VAL A 110 -12.43 -20.69 5.04
CA VAL A 110 -11.44 -19.74 5.51
C VAL A 110 -11.09 -20.02 6.96
N GLU A 111 -9.81 -19.98 7.28
CA GLU A 111 -9.25 -20.14 8.62
C GLU A 111 -8.55 -18.85 9.04
N LEU A 112 -8.87 -18.34 10.22
CA LEU A 112 -8.18 -17.25 10.89
C LEU A 112 -7.42 -17.82 12.08
N ARG A 113 -6.11 -17.57 12.13
CA ARG A 113 -5.26 -17.79 13.31
C ARG A 113 -4.87 -16.44 13.92
N THR A 114 -5.13 -16.29 15.22
CA THR A 114 -4.77 -15.08 15.97
C THR A 114 -3.36 -15.17 16.55
N ALA A 115 -2.94 -14.08 17.20
CA ALA A 115 -1.65 -14.00 17.90
C ALA A 115 -1.53 -14.98 19.08
N ASP A 116 -2.65 -15.33 19.68
CA ASP A 116 -2.74 -16.26 20.81
C ASP A 116 -2.89 -17.73 20.37
N ASP A 117 -2.66 -18.00 19.08
CA ASP A 117 -2.81 -19.30 18.42
C ASP A 117 -4.25 -19.85 18.40
N ASP A 118 -5.24 -19.03 18.70
CA ASP A 118 -6.63 -19.40 18.52
C ASP A 118 -6.95 -19.55 17.02
N VAL A 119 -7.72 -20.57 16.69
CA VAL A 119 -8.09 -20.91 15.31
C VAL A 119 -9.60 -20.86 15.14
N TYR A 120 -10.06 -19.99 14.23
CA TYR A 120 -11.46 -19.83 13.86
C TYR A 120 -11.67 -20.21 12.40
N ARG A 121 -12.85 -20.77 12.09
CA ARG A 121 -13.20 -21.18 10.74
C ARG A 121 -14.57 -20.65 10.34
N ALA A 122 -14.71 -20.25 9.08
CA ALA A 122 -15.98 -19.82 8.50
C ALA A 122 -16.02 -20.17 6.99
N HIS A 123 -17.13 -19.85 6.36
CA HIS A 123 -17.27 -19.99 4.90
C HIS A 123 -16.59 -18.84 4.16
N THR A 124 -16.59 -17.63 4.73
CA THR A 124 -16.03 -16.43 4.11
C THR A 124 -15.04 -15.72 5.03
N ALA A 125 -14.12 -14.97 4.42
CA ALA A 125 -13.18 -14.13 5.16
C ALA A 125 -13.90 -12.98 5.87
N GLU A 126 -14.94 -12.46 5.25
CA GLU A 126 -15.75 -11.35 5.75
C GLU A 126 -16.41 -11.72 7.10
N GLU A 127 -16.93 -12.95 7.22
CA GLU A 127 -17.49 -13.47 8.47
C GLU A 127 -16.45 -13.46 9.61
N LEU A 128 -15.24 -13.98 9.34
CA LEU A 128 -14.17 -14.04 10.35
C LEU A 128 -13.67 -12.65 10.72
N MET A 129 -13.48 -11.78 9.72
CA MET A 129 -12.97 -10.44 9.95
C MET A 129 -13.97 -9.58 10.70
N GLN A 130 -15.25 -9.73 10.45
CA GLN A 130 -16.30 -9.05 11.19
C GLN A 130 -16.36 -9.53 12.65
N ALA A 131 -16.29 -10.84 12.87
CA ALA A 131 -16.43 -11.42 14.22
C ALA A 131 -15.21 -11.15 15.12
N HIS A 132 -13.99 -11.14 14.57
CA HIS A 132 -12.76 -11.14 15.35
C HIS A 132 -11.89 -9.89 15.19
N ALA A 133 -12.07 -9.14 14.13
CA ALA A 133 -11.28 -7.93 13.85
C ALA A 133 -12.14 -6.64 13.74
N GLY A 134 -13.46 -6.77 13.77
CA GLY A 134 -14.36 -5.63 13.57
C GLY A 134 -14.34 -5.03 12.15
N TRP A 135 -13.78 -5.74 11.19
CA TRP A 135 -13.60 -5.26 9.83
C TRP A 135 -14.75 -5.69 8.92
N GLN A 136 -15.16 -4.77 8.07
CA GLN A 136 -16.11 -5.03 6.99
C GLN A 136 -15.49 -4.70 5.62
N VAL A 137 -14.21 -5.07 5.41
CA VAL A 137 -13.58 -4.94 4.10
C VAL A 137 -13.85 -6.21 3.31
N PRO A 138 -14.43 -6.13 2.09
CA PRO A 138 -14.67 -7.31 1.26
C PRO A 138 -13.33 -7.80 0.69
N LEU A 139 -12.75 -8.81 1.34
CA LEU A 139 -11.50 -9.44 0.89
C LEU A 139 -11.67 -10.08 -0.49
N SER A 140 -12.87 -10.56 -0.81
CA SER A 140 -13.25 -11.04 -2.13
C SER A 140 -13.01 -10.01 -3.23
N GLY A 141 -13.44 -8.76 -3.04
CA GLY A 141 -13.19 -7.66 -3.97
C GLY A 141 -11.76 -7.11 -3.85
N LEU A 142 -11.22 -7.05 -2.64
CA LEU A 142 -9.90 -6.46 -2.39
C LEU A 142 -8.77 -7.17 -3.16
N ARG A 143 -8.88 -8.48 -3.40
CA ARG A 143 -7.90 -9.26 -4.19
C ARG A 143 -7.75 -8.74 -5.63
N TYR A 144 -8.80 -8.11 -6.18
CA TYR A 144 -8.77 -7.48 -7.50
C TYR A 144 -8.34 -6.01 -7.41
N TRP A 145 -8.88 -5.28 -6.44
CA TRP A 145 -8.59 -3.85 -6.27
C TRP A 145 -7.11 -3.60 -5.98
N ILE A 146 -6.47 -4.49 -5.21
CA ILE A 146 -5.04 -4.36 -4.90
C ILE A 146 -4.16 -4.46 -6.15
N LEU A 147 -4.61 -5.22 -7.17
CA LEU A 147 -3.96 -5.32 -8.48
C LEU A 147 -4.25 -4.10 -9.39
N GLY A 148 -5.19 -3.23 -9.03
CA GLY A 148 -5.59 -2.10 -9.86
C GLY A 148 -6.65 -2.45 -10.90
N ARG A 149 -7.55 -3.40 -10.60
CA ARG A 149 -8.66 -3.81 -11.47
C ARG A 149 -9.96 -3.99 -10.69
N PRO A 150 -11.13 -3.86 -11.33
CA PRO A 150 -12.41 -4.19 -10.71
C PRO A 150 -12.54 -5.68 -10.39
N ASP A 151 -13.36 -5.99 -9.39
CA ASP A 151 -13.90 -7.33 -9.17
C ASP A 151 -14.85 -7.67 -10.33
N PRO A 152 -14.59 -8.74 -11.11
CA PRO A 152 -15.41 -9.09 -12.26
C PRO A 152 -16.83 -9.58 -11.89
N ASP A 153 -17.02 -10.04 -10.66
CA ASP A 153 -18.29 -10.60 -10.18
C ASP A 153 -19.20 -9.54 -9.55
N ALA A 154 -18.75 -8.28 -9.46
CA ALA A 154 -19.50 -7.19 -8.88
C ALA A 154 -19.69 -6.02 -9.85
N ALA A 155 -20.84 -5.37 -9.77
CA ALA A 155 -21.13 -4.21 -10.60
C ALA A 155 -20.19 -3.03 -10.28
N VAL A 156 -19.60 -2.45 -11.33
CA VAL A 156 -18.89 -1.18 -11.25
C VAL A 156 -19.88 -0.05 -11.36
N THR A 157 -19.93 0.85 -10.38
CA THR A 157 -20.83 2.02 -10.37
C THR A 157 -20.18 3.28 -10.92
N GLY A 158 -18.85 3.30 -11.05
CA GLY A 158 -18.07 4.37 -11.65
C GLY A 158 -16.58 4.09 -11.59
N PHE A 159 -15.83 4.65 -12.53
CA PHE A 159 -14.36 4.67 -12.48
C PHE A 159 -13.81 5.82 -13.31
N ASP A 160 -12.62 6.28 -12.96
CA ASP A 160 -11.83 7.25 -13.70
C ASP A 160 -10.44 6.70 -13.99
N LEU A 161 -9.88 7.12 -15.13
CA LEU A 161 -8.53 6.75 -15.54
C LEU A 161 -7.57 7.92 -15.31
N ASP A 162 -6.33 7.58 -14.96
CA ASP A 162 -5.24 8.55 -14.99
C ASP A 162 -4.80 8.85 -16.44
N PRO A 163 -4.00 9.90 -16.67
CA PRO A 163 -3.50 10.21 -18.00
C PRO A 163 -2.71 9.08 -18.69
N GLY A 164 -2.18 8.12 -17.92
CA GLY A 164 -1.47 6.94 -18.44
C GLY A 164 -2.37 5.75 -18.75
N GLY A 165 -3.70 5.88 -18.63
CA GLY A 165 -4.66 4.82 -18.92
C GLY A 165 -4.74 3.73 -17.85
N ARG A 166 -4.51 4.08 -16.56
CA ARG A 166 -4.69 3.18 -15.41
C ARG A 166 -5.83 3.69 -14.54
N LEU A 167 -6.41 2.86 -13.67
CA LEU A 167 -7.40 3.33 -12.72
C LEU A 167 -6.81 4.45 -11.84
N ALA A 168 -7.47 5.60 -11.80
CA ALA A 168 -7.28 6.64 -10.80
C ALA A 168 -8.28 6.47 -9.67
N GLU A 169 -9.54 6.18 -10.01
CA GLU A 169 -10.62 5.95 -9.06
C GLU A 169 -11.50 4.78 -9.51
N LEU A 170 -12.09 4.07 -8.54
CA LEU A 170 -13.05 2.99 -8.77
C LEU A 170 -14.12 3.02 -7.69
N HIS A 171 -15.39 2.93 -8.10
CA HIS A 171 -16.53 2.78 -7.21
C HIS A 171 -17.16 1.40 -7.40
N GLN A 172 -17.07 0.55 -6.38
CA GLN A 172 -17.57 -0.82 -6.43
C GLN A 172 -17.92 -1.34 -5.03
N LEU A 173 -18.99 -2.12 -4.89
CA LEU A 173 -19.45 -2.71 -3.62
C LEU A 173 -19.63 -1.69 -2.47
N GLY A 174 -19.99 -0.45 -2.80
CA GLY A 174 -20.15 0.63 -1.82
C GLY A 174 -18.83 1.22 -1.32
N TRP A 175 -17.71 0.85 -1.96
CA TRP A 175 -16.39 1.41 -1.71
C TRP A 175 -15.99 2.40 -2.79
N HIS A 176 -15.26 3.44 -2.38
CA HIS A 176 -14.51 4.33 -3.23
C HIS A 176 -13.02 4.00 -3.06
N ILE A 177 -12.39 3.56 -4.13
CA ILE A 177 -10.99 3.19 -4.19
C ILE A 177 -10.25 4.23 -5.00
N ARG A 178 -9.22 4.87 -4.43
CA ARG A 178 -8.35 5.82 -5.12
C ARG A 178 -6.94 5.26 -5.22
N TYR A 179 -6.39 5.29 -6.41
CA TYR A 179 -5.05 4.81 -6.72
C TYR A 179 -4.10 6.01 -6.78
N GLU A 180 -3.34 6.21 -5.71
CA GLU A 180 -2.47 7.39 -5.57
C GLU A 180 -1.11 7.22 -6.26
N ARG A 181 -0.62 5.97 -6.39
CA ARG A 181 0.69 5.69 -6.98
C ARG A 181 0.76 4.30 -7.57
N TYR A 182 1.45 4.21 -8.70
CA TYR A 182 1.82 2.98 -9.39
C TYR A 182 3.32 2.87 -9.52
N ALA A 183 3.85 1.65 -9.71
CA ALA A 183 5.22 1.38 -10.13
C ALA A 183 5.26 0.11 -10.98
N GLU A 184 6.33 -0.05 -11.74
CA GLU A 184 6.55 -1.23 -12.56
C GLU A 184 7.30 -2.31 -11.75
N PHE A 185 6.81 -3.55 -11.86
CA PHE A 185 7.42 -4.75 -11.28
C PHE A 185 7.38 -5.85 -12.34
N ASP A 186 8.54 -6.36 -12.73
CA ASP A 186 8.68 -7.43 -13.72
C ASP A 186 7.88 -7.18 -15.02
N GLY A 187 7.87 -5.92 -15.50
CA GLY A 187 7.18 -5.52 -16.72
C GLY A 187 5.67 -5.31 -16.56
N VAL A 188 5.14 -5.37 -15.34
CA VAL A 188 3.74 -5.08 -15.01
C VAL A 188 3.64 -3.84 -14.14
N VAL A 189 2.79 -2.90 -14.52
CA VAL A 189 2.52 -1.70 -13.70
C VAL A 189 1.44 -2.02 -12.68
N LEU A 190 1.78 -1.93 -11.38
CA LEU A 190 0.92 -2.31 -10.27
C LEU A 190 0.79 -1.17 -9.25
N PRO A 191 -0.34 -1.07 -8.52
CA PRO A 191 -0.51 -0.09 -7.47
C PRO A 191 0.54 -0.25 -6.35
N THR A 192 1.10 0.87 -5.89
CA THR A 192 1.96 0.92 -4.71
C THR A 192 1.34 1.71 -3.58
N ARG A 193 0.37 2.57 -3.89
CA ARG A 193 -0.39 3.27 -2.86
C ARG A 193 -1.85 3.42 -3.30
N LEU A 194 -2.74 2.95 -2.45
CA LEU A 194 -4.18 3.07 -2.67
C LEU A 194 -4.90 3.36 -1.35
N VAL A 195 -6.02 4.05 -1.47
CA VAL A 195 -6.93 4.38 -0.37
C VAL A 195 -8.29 3.81 -0.71
N LEU A 196 -8.85 3.04 0.21
CA LEU A 196 -10.21 2.51 0.13
C LEU A 196 -11.03 3.18 1.22
N GLU A 197 -12.18 3.70 0.87
CA GLU A 197 -13.04 4.34 1.85
C GLU A 197 -14.53 4.06 1.58
N ASN A 198 -15.28 3.97 2.65
CA ASN A 198 -16.73 3.96 2.65
C ASN A 198 -17.26 4.85 3.78
N ALA A 199 -18.56 4.84 4.06
CA ALA A 199 -19.16 5.68 5.11
C ALA A 199 -18.62 5.41 6.54
N ARG A 200 -17.96 4.27 6.80
CA ARG A 200 -17.56 3.82 8.14
C ARG A 200 -16.05 3.70 8.33
N LEU A 201 -15.33 3.44 7.26
CA LEU A 201 -13.94 3.02 7.34
C LEU A 201 -13.11 3.59 6.20
N ARG A 202 -11.88 3.97 6.53
CA ARG A 202 -10.84 4.34 5.58
C ARG A 202 -9.62 3.46 5.77
N ALA A 203 -9.21 2.76 4.72
CA ALA A 203 -8.02 1.93 4.68
C ALA A 203 -7.00 2.52 3.70
N LYS A 204 -5.72 2.54 4.09
CA LYS A 204 -4.60 2.96 3.24
C LYS A 204 -3.63 1.81 3.10
N LEU A 205 -3.33 1.42 1.87
CA LEU A 205 -2.30 0.44 1.57
C LEU A 205 -1.10 1.13 0.94
N ALA A 206 0.08 0.81 1.45
CA ALA A 206 1.37 1.20 0.89
C ALA A 206 2.18 -0.06 0.61
N LEU A 207 2.21 -0.49 -0.64
CA LEU A 207 2.84 -1.72 -1.10
C LEU A 207 4.26 -1.41 -1.60
N ARG A 208 5.23 -2.18 -1.15
CA ARG A 208 6.65 -1.97 -1.47
C ARG A 208 7.21 -3.05 -2.38
N THR A 209 6.64 -4.25 -2.29
CA THR A 209 7.12 -5.42 -3.03
C THR A 209 5.95 -6.11 -3.68
N TRP A 210 6.12 -6.37 -4.97
CA TRP A 210 5.28 -7.22 -5.76
C TRP A 210 6.10 -8.35 -6.37
N ARG A 211 5.53 -9.52 -6.45
CA ARG A 211 5.99 -10.64 -7.28
C ARG A 211 4.78 -11.21 -8.00
N THR A 212 4.90 -11.52 -9.27
CA THR A 212 3.81 -12.08 -10.07
C THR A 212 4.28 -13.36 -10.76
N GLY A 213 3.34 -14.31 -10.97
CA GLY A 213 3.63 -15.58 -11.62
C GLY A 213 3.90 -16.74 -10.67
N PRO A 214 4.26 -17.93 -11.20
CA PRO A 214 4.36 -19.19 -10.45
C PRO A 214 5.34 -19.17 -9.28
N ASP A 215 6.39 -18.36 -9.35
CA ASP A 215 7.41 -18.23 -8.29
C ASP A 215 7.02 -17.20 -7.22
N ALA A 216 5.80 -16.64 -7.30
CA ALA A 216 5.33 -15.59 -6.41
C ALA A 216 4.82 -16.09 -5.04
N THR A 217 4.59 -17.39 -4.88
CA THR A 217 3.92 -18.00 -3.70
C THR A 217 4.87 -18.83 -2.83
#